data_996200ed94f1a9faf35033b39136ae7d
#
_entry.id   996200ed94f1a9faf35033b39136ae7d
#
_cell.length_a   1.000
_cell.length_b   1.000
_cell.length_c   1.000
_cell.angle_alpha   90.00
_cell.angle_beta   90.00
_cell.angle_gamma   90.00
#
_symmetry.space_group_name_H-M   'P 1'
#
loop_
_entity.id
_entity.type
_entity.pdbx_description
1 polymer ?
#
loop_
_entity_poly.entity_id
_entity_poly.type
_entity_poly.pdbx_seq_one_letter_code
_entity_poly.pdbx_strand_id
1 'polypeptide(L)'
;MRWRREALSHLVKAASWLSSLDLPVRLIAFPEGALQGFNDEVLDLDHATFAREGAIDIPGEETEFLGTIAKEYGAFVIAQAKARHPDLKDRFFNVGFIINPRGKVILQHYKVSPLFPVEHSVCPHDVYDWWVEKYGRNLQAFWPVVDTEIGRLGIMMANEGSYPENARALALNGAEVVYRASYPHPATGNEMFEIQSRARALDNNLYVVAPNMGTYYLFPEETTPIDTFGGRSFIINYKGQIVGRQDYGAGSTYVGGVVDIEALRDHRARAQWDNWMKDLRTELYQLLYEKPIYPKNLYLKRAPMKHKEYREKVIKRQIRLMHDRGIWVKPAR
;
A
#
# COMPACT_ATOMS: atom_id res chain seq x y z
N MET A 1 -6.39 -21.19 5.19
CA MET A 1 -6.10 -20.06 6.11
C MET A 1 -5.30 -20.47 7.37
N ARG A 2 -5.60 -21.58 8.07
CA ARG A 2 -4.85 -22.05 9.27
C ARG A 2 -3.34 -22.15 9.06
N TRP A 3 -2.91 -22.69 7.91
CA TRP A 3 -1.49 -22.81 7.54
C TRP A 3 -0.75 -21.47 7.50
N ARG A 4 -1.35 -20.43 6.88
CA ARG A 4 -0.72 -19.09 6.80
C ARG A 4 -0.61 -18.42 8.16
N ARG A 5 -1.57 -18.65 9.06
CA ARG A 5 -1.54 -18.12 10.44
C ARG A 5 -0.34 -18.63 11.23
N GLU A 6 -0.09 -19.95 11.20
CA GLU A 6 1.04 -20.55 11.90
C GLU A 6 2.38 -20.04 11.35
N ALA A 7 2.55 -19.99 10.03
CA ALA A 7 3.76 -19.48 9.41
C ALA A 7 4.04 -18.01 9.77
N LEU A 8 3.01 -17.16 9.75
CA LEU A 8 3.14 -15.75 10.13
C LEU A 8 3.50 -15.62 11.62
N SER A 9 2.88 -16.38 12.52
CA SER A 9 3.22 -16.36 13.93
C SER A 9 4.67 -16.76 14.19
N HIS A 10 5.16 -17.83 13.57
CA HIS A 10 6.53 -18.28 13.74
C HIS A 10 7.55 -17.27 13.21
N LEU A 11 7.28 -16.68 12.03
CA LEU A 11 8.14 -15.65 11.45
C LEU A 11 8.21 -14.41 12.36
N VAL A 12 7.06 -13.92 12.83
CA VAL A 12 7.01 -12.76 13.74
C VAL A 12 7.74 -13.05 15.03
N LYS A 13 7.58 -14.25 15.61
CA LYS A 13 8.28 -14.64 16.84
C LYS A 13 9.79 -14.62 16.67
N ALA A 14 10.31 -15.21 15.60
CA ALA A 14 11.74 -15.21 15.30
C ALA A 14 12.27 -13.79 15.06
N ALA A 15 11.58 -13.01 14.20
CA ALA A 15 11.98 -11.66 13.86
C ALA A 15 11.95 -10.73 15.10
N SER A 16 10.89 -10.80 15.90
CA SER A 16 10.75 -9.97 17.11
C SER A 16 11.79 -10.31 18.16
N TRP A 17 12.08 -11.59 18.35
CA TRP A 17 13.12 -12.01 19.28
C TRP A 17 14.51 -11.45 18.89
N LEU A 18 14.92 -11.62 17.65
CA LEU A 18 16.20 -11.11 17.16
C LEU A 18 16.28 -9.58 17.17
N SER A 19 15.22 -8.91 16.73
CA SER A 19 15.20 -7.44 16.69
C SER A 19 15.17 -6.80 18.07
N SER A 20 14.55 -7.46 19.05
CA SER A 20 14.47 -6.96 20.44
C SER A 20 15.74 -7.13 21.27
N LEU A 21 16.77 -7.79 20.72
CA LEU A 21 18.08 -7.85 21.39
C LEU A 21 18.72 -6.46 21.52
N ASP A 22 18.34 -5.53 20.67
CA ASP A 22 18.89 -4.18 20.62
C ASP A 22 17.88 -3.14 21.11
N LEU A 23 16.71 -3.09 20.46
CA LEU A 23 15.60 -2.17 20.80
C LEU A 23 14.25 -2.90 20.77
N PRO A 24 13.26 -2.47 21.58
CA PRO A 24 11.93 -3.09 21.52
C PRO A 24 11.26 -2.89 20.15
N VAL A 25 10.70 -3.95 19.62
CA VAL A 25 9.88 -3.88 18.41
C VAL A 25 8.58 -3.14 18.72
N ARG A 26 8.32 -2.05 17.99
CA ARG A 26 7.12 -1.20 18.19
C ARG A 26 6.17 -1.26 17.00
N LEU A 27 6.65 -1.69 15.82
CA LEU A 27 5.87 -1.81 14.61
C LEU A 27 6.24 -3.09 13.87
N ILE A 28 5.24 -3.89 13.51
CA ILE A 28 5.36 -5.10 12.68
C ILE A 28 4.58 -4.84 11.39
N ALA A 29 5.25 -4.94 10.25
CA ALA A 29 4.65 -4.68 8.94
C ALA A 29 4.74 -5.92 8.04
N PHE A 30 3.59 -6.43 7.61
CA PHE A 30 3.48 -7.55 6.68
C PHE A 30 3.39 -7.06 5.23
N PRO A 31 3.93 -7.80 4.25
CA PRO A 31 3.78 -7.43 2.84
C PRO A 31 2.32 -7.60 2.35
N GLU A 32 1.99 -6.93 1.26
CA GLU A 32 0.74 -7.17 0.52
C GLU A 32 0.68 -8.63 0.06
N GLY A 33 -0.49 -9.25 0.14
CA GLY A 33 -0.70 -10.65 -0.18
C GLY A 33 -0.34 -11.66 0.92
N ALA A 34 0.24 -11.23 2.05
CA ALA A 34 0.64 -12.14 3.13
C ALA A 34 -0.54 -12.96 3.70
N LEU A 35 -1.75 -12.40 3.72
CA LEU A 35 -2.93 -13.08 4.25
C LEU A 35 -3.65 -13.95 3.21
N GLN A 36 -3.88 -13.43 2.00
CA GLN A 36 -4.77 -14.05 1.01
C GLN A 36 -4.07 -14.43 -0.30
N GLY A 37 -2.84 -13.95 -0.56
CA GLY A 37 -2.18 -14.10 -1.85
C GLY A 37 -2.83 -13.23 -2.94
N PHE A 38 -2.66 -13.65 -4.20
CA PHE A 38 -3.06 -12.91 -5.40
C PHE A 38 -3.85 -13.78 -6.40
N ASN A 39 -4.55 -14.82 -5.91
CA ASN A 39 -5.24 -15.79 -6.76
C ASN A 39 -6.32 -15.14 -7.64
N ASP A 40 -7.04 -14.15 -7.11
CA ASP A 40 -8.06 -13.41 -7.85
C ASP A 40 -7.48 -12.66 -9.06
N GLU A 41 -6.27 -12.13 -8.90
CA GLU A 41 -5.56 -11.39 -9.95
C GLU A 41 -4.99 -12.33 -11.01
N VAL A 42 -4.26 -13.35 -10.58
CA VAL A 42 -3.60 -14.32 -11.48
C VAL A 42 -4.62 -15.09 -12.31
N LEU A 43 -5.73 -15.51 -11.70
CA LEU A 43 -6.76 -16.31 -12.35
C LEU A 43 -7.87 -15.47 -13.02
N ASP A 44 -7.78 -14.14 -12.98
CA ASP A 44 -8.81 -13.21 -13.51
C ASP A 44 -10.21 -13.61 -13.02
N LEU A 45 -10.35 -13.85 -11.70
CA LEU A 45 -11.59 -14.35 -11.09
C LEU A 45 -12.75 -13.36 -11.27
N ASP A 46 -13.97 -13.86 -11.20
CA ASP A 46 -15.15 -12.99 -11.18
C ASP A 46 -15.19 -12.14 -9.93
N HIS A 47 -15.29 -10.82 -10.11
CA HIS A 47 -15.19 -9.86 -9.01
C HIS A 47 -16.27 -10.06 -7.94
N ALA A 48 -17.53 -10.24 -8.36
CA ALA A 48 -18.64 -10.39 -7.42
C ALA A 48 -18.55 -11.71 -6.65
N THR A 49 -18.11 -12.78 -7.31
CA THR A 49 -17.85 -14.08 -6.68
C THR A 49 -16.72 -13.95 -5.66
N PHE A 50 -15.60 -13.35 -6.02
CA PHE A 50 -14.51 -13.15 -5.08
C PHE A 50 -14.91 -12.23 -3.91
N ALA A 51 -15.70 -11.20 -4.16
CA ALA A 51 -16.22 -10.33 -3.09
C ALA A 51 -17.04 -11.12 -2.05
N ARG A 52 -17.81 -12.12 -2.48
CA ARG A 52 -18.60 -12.96 -1.56
C ARG A 52 -17.80 -14.03 -0.85
N GLU A 53 -16.90 -14.71 -1.56
CA GLU A 53 -16.26 -15.96 -1.12
C GLU A 53 -14.82 -15.79 -0.65
N GLY A 54 -14.09 -14.84 -1.23
CA GLY A 54 -12.65 -14.65 -0.98
C GLY A 54 -12.30 -13.39 -0.18
N ALA A 55 -13.10 -12.33 -0.28
CA ALA A 55 -12.85 -11.11 0.47
C ALA A 55 -13.24 -11.27 1.95
N ILE A 56 -12.50 -10.62 2.83
CA ILE A 56 -12.72 -10.65 4.28
C ILE A 56 -13.53 -9.44 4.76
N ASP A 57 -13.99 -9.49 6.00
CA ASP A 57 -14.50 -8.32 6.71
C ASP A 57 -13.41 -7.70 7.59
N ILE A 58 -13.39 -6.38 7.72
CA ILE A 58 -12.49 -5.64 8.61
C ILE A 58 -13.31 -4.70 9.51
N PRO A 59 -13.32 -4.91 10.84
CA PRO A 59 -12.69 -6.00 11.59
C PRO A 59 -13.35 -7.36 11.32
N GLY A 60 -12.57 -8.43 11.47
CA GLY A 60 -12.99 -9.81 11.27
C GLY A 60 -11.94 -10.79 11.76
N GLU A 61 -12.13 -12.08 11.47
CA GLU A 61 -11.31 -13.19 11.98
C GLU A 61 -9.80 -13.00 11.73
N GLU A 62 -9.42 -12.49 10.55
CA GLU A 62 -8.03 -12.26 10.19
C GLU A 62 -7.41 -11.11 11.00
N THR A 63 -8.16 -10.02 11.18
CA THR A 63 -7.70 -8.88 11.98
C THR A 63 -7.69 -9.20 13.48
N GLU A 64 -8.59 -10.05 13.97
CA GLU A 64 -8.56 -10.57 15.33
C GLU A 64 -7.31 -11.42 15.58
N PHE A 65 -6.97 -12.31 14.65
CA PHE A 65 -5.75 -13.10 14.71
C PHE A 65 -4.49 -12.20 14.75
N LEU A 66 -4.37 -11.22 13.87
CA LEU A 66 -3.27 -10.26 13.89
C LEU A 66 -3.30 -9.39 15.17
N GLY A 67 -4.47 -9.16 15.71
CA GLY A 67 -4.67 -8.50 17.01
C GLY A 67 -4.09 -9.28 18.17
N THR A 68 -4.03 -10.62 18.10
CA THR A 68 -3.33 -11.42 19.11
C THR A 68 -1.82 -11.20 19.06
N ILE A 69 -1.25 -11.10 17.87
CA ILE A 69 0.17 -10.77 17.66
C ILE A 69 0.47 -9.37 18.20
N ALA A 70 -0.36 -8.38 17.88
CA ALA A 70 -0.18 -7.02 18.37
C ALA A 70 -0.16 -6.95 19.90
N LYS A 71 -1.04 -7.70 20.58
CA LYS A 71 -1.07 -7.79 22.05
C LYS A 71 0.14 -8.51 22.62
N GLU A 72 0.53 -9.64 22.03
CA GLU A 72 1.65 -10.47 22.47
C GLU A 72 2.97 -9.67 22.51
N TYR A 73 3.21 -8.88 21.47
CA TYR A 73 4.46 -8.09 21.33
C TYR A 73 4.34 -6.64 21.82
N GLY A 74 3.15 -6.19 22.23
CA GLY A 74 2.94 -4.79 22.60
C GLY A 74 3.25 -3.83 21.44
N ALA A 75 3.04 -4.27 20.19
CA ALA A 75 3.44 -3.58 18.97
C ALA A 75 2.23 -3.26 18.07
N PHE A 76 2.36 -2.21 17.27
CA PHE A 76 1.43 -1.97 16.16
C PHE A 76 1.67 -3.01 15.07
N VAL A 77 0.59 -3.40 14.38
CA VAL A 77 0.65 -4.30 13.23
C VAL A 77 0.04 -3.59 12.03
N ILE A 78 0.76 -3.57 10.91
CA ILE A 78 0.24 -3.10 9.61
C ILE A 78 0.20 -4.29 8.66
N ALA A 79 -0.94 -4.48 8.01
CA ALA A 79 -1.15 -5.52 7.02
C ALA A 79 -2.14 -5.06 5.95
N GLN A 80 -2.34 -5.92 4.95
CA GLN A 80 -3.25 -5.69 3.84
C GLN A 80 -4.15 -6.92 3.65
N ALA A 81 -5.38 -6.69 3.23
CA ALA A 81 -6.27 -7.73 2.75
C ALA A 81 -7.23 -7.20 1.67
N LYS A 82 -7.76 -8.11 0.87
CA LYS A 82 -8.90 -7.85 0.01
C LYS A 82 -10.17 -7.99 0.84
N ALA A 83 -10.86 -6.89 1.06
CA ALA A 83 -11.97 -6.80 2.01
C ALA A 83 -13.24 -6.25 1.36
N ARG A 84 -14.38 -6.73 1.86
CA ARG A 84 -15.70 -6.19 1.51
C ARG A 84 -15.89 -4.81 2.13
N HIS A 85 -16.68 -4.00 1.47
CA HIS A 85 -17.23 -2.79 2.07
C HIS A 85 -18.69 -3.05 2.49
N PRO A 86 -19.12 -2.75 3.73
CA PRO A 86 -20.45 -3.12 4.22
C PRO A 86 -21.60 -2.52 3.40
N ASP A 87 -21.42 -1.33 2.83
CA ASP A 87 -22.47 -0.65 2.07
C ASP A 87 -22.35 -0.79 0.55
N LEU A 88 -21.36 -1.51 0.04
CA LEU A 88 -21.14 -1.73 -1.39
C LEU A 88 -21.19 -3.23 -1.70
N LYS A 89 -22.42 -3.74 -1.83
CA LYS A 89 -22.66 -5.16 -2.12
C LYS A 89 -21.92 -5.61 -3.39
N ASP A 90 -21.42 -6.83 -3.36
CA ASP A 90 -20.68 -7.47 -4.46
C ASP A 90 -19.47 -6.64 -4.94
N ARG A 91 -18.88 -5.87 -4.02
CA ARG A 91 -17.62 -5.13 -4.23
C ARG A 91 -16.60 -5.51 -3.18
N PHE A 92 -15.36 -5.66 -3.60
CA PHE A 92 -14.23 -5.72 -2.68
C PHE A 92 -13.18 -4.67 -3.04
N PHE A 93 -12.42 -4.31 -2.05
CA PHE A 93 -11.34 -3.34 -2.12
C PHE A 93 -10.04 -3.98 -1.67
N ASN A 94 -8.94 -3.45 -2.14
CA ASN A 94 -7.64 -3.71 -1.54
C ASN A 94 -7.47 -2.74 -0.37
N VAL A 95 -7.40 -3.27 0.86
CA VAL A 95 -7.46 -2.48 2.09
C VAL A 95 -6.22 -2.73 2.94
N GLY A 96 -5.44 -1.68 3.18
CA GLY A 96 -4.42 -1.68 4.22
C GLY A 96 -5.04 -1.29 5.55
N PHE A 97 -4.58 -1.87 6.64
CA PHE A 97 -5.11 -1.56 7.97
C PHE A 97 -4.02 -1.56 9.04
N ILE A 98 -4.27 -0.81 10.11
CA ILE A 98 -3.39 -0.71 11.26
C ILE A 98 -4.11 -1.22 12.50
N ILE A 99 -3.47 -2.11 13.23
CA ILE A 99 -3.92 -2.65 14.50
C ILE A 99 -3.01 -2.11 15.61
N ASN A 100 -3.60 -1.61 16.69
CA ASN A 100 -2.86 -1.09 17.83
C ASN A 100 -2.42 -2.22 18.81
N PRO A 101 -1.53 -1.95 19.78
CA PRO A 101 -1.07 -2.93 20.76
C PRO A 101 -2.19 -3.55 21.64
N ARG A 102 -3.40 -2.97 21.62
CA ARG A 102 -4.59 -3.55 22.26
C ARG A 102 -5.39 -4.47 21.35
N GLY A 103 -4.88 -4.77 20.14
CA GLY A 103 -5.50 -5.66 19.15
C GLY A 103 -6.71 -5.06 18.42
N LYS A 104 -6.84 -3.74 18.39
CA LYS A 104 -7.95 -3.05 17.71
C LYS A 104 -7.50 -2.45 16.40
N VAL A 105 -8.28 -2.64 15.33
CA VAL A 105 -8.11 -1.91 14.09
C VAL A 105 -8.40 -0.44 14.33
N ILE A 106 -7.43 0.43 14.05
CA ILE A 106 -7.50 1.87 14.29
C ILE A 106 -7.46 2.71 13.02
N LEU A 107 -7.09 2.11 11.88
CA LEU A 107 -7.12 2.73 10.56
C LEU A 107 -7.41 1.69 9.50
N GLN A 108 -8.19 2.06 8.50
CA GLN A 108 -8.34 1.37 7.23
C GLN A 108 -8.06 2.36 6.09
N HIS A 109 -7.21 1.97 5.15
CA HIS A 109 -6.93 2.69 3.92
C HIS A 109 -7.38 1.86 2.73
N TYR A 110 -8.30 2.38 1.95
CA TYR A 110 -8.77 1.79 0.71
C TYR A 110 -7.87 2.24 -0.44
N LYS A 111 -7.14 1.32 -1.05
CA LYS A 111 -6.18 1.61 -2.12
C LYS A 111 -6.80 2.49 -3.21
N VAL A 112 -6.24 3.67 -3.43
CA VAL A 112 -6.80 4.66 -4.37
C VAL A 112 -6.28 4.50 -5.80
N SER A 113 -5.19 3.75 -5.99
CA SER A 113 -4.56 3.53 -7.30
C SER A 113 -4.19 2.05 -7.49
N PRO A 114 -5.16 1.14 -7.72
CA PRO A 114 -4.88 -0.26 -8.05
C PRO A 114 -4.05 -0.41 -9.32
N LEU A 115 -3.32 -1.51 -9.45
CA LEU A 115 -2.53 -1.84 -10.65
C LEU A 115 -3.41 -2.51 -11.71
N PHE A 116 -4.23 -1.74 -12.39
CA PHE A 116 -5.02 -2.27 -13.51
C PHE A 116 -4.16 -2.60 -14.75
N PRO A 117 -4.48 -3.67 -15.50
CA PRO A 117 -5.63 -4.57 -15.34
C PRO A 117 -5.38 -5.76 -14.41
N VAL A 118 -4.23 -5.82 -13.73
CA VAL A 118 -3.86 -6.98 -12.89
C VAL A 118 -4.78 -7.07 -11.68
N GLU A 119 -4.87 -5.99 -10.90
CA GLU A 119 -5.78 -5.94 -9.76
C GLU A 119 -7.23 -5.75 -10.21
N HIS A 120 -8.12 -6.49 -9.58
CA HIS A 120 -9.58 -6.39 -9.81
C HIS A 120 -10.31 -5.61 -8.72
N SER A 121 -9.64 -5.23 -7.65
CA SER A 121 -10.24 -4.47 -6.55
C SER A 121 -10.80 -3.13 -7.05
N VAL A 122 -11.96 -2.75 -6.55
CA VAL A 122 -12.50 -1.40 -6.72
C VAL A 122 -11.73 -0.42 -5.86
N CYS A 123 -11.60 0.82 -6.30
CA CYS A 123 -11.00 1.88 -5.51
C CYS A 123 -11.99 3.03 -5.22
N PRO A 124 -11.70 3.90 -4.25
CA PRO A 124 -12.53 5.07 -3.96
C PRO A 124 -12.83 5.93 -5.19
N HIS A 125 -11.90 6.06 -6.14
CA HIS A 125 -12.10 6.82 -7.37
C HIS A 125 -13.09 6.15 -8.36
N ASP A 126 -13.18 4.83 -8.33
CA ASP A 126 -14.14 4.08 -9.17
C ASP A 126 -15.59 4.23 -8.72
N VAL A 127 -15.78 4.68 -7.48
CA VAL A 127 -17.09 4.96 -6.86
C VAL A 127 -17.10 6.38 -6.26
N TYR A 128 -16.40 7.30 -6.89
CA TYR A 128 -16.01 8.61 -6.35
C TYR A 128 -17.17 9.42 -5.78
N ASP A 129 -18.28 9.57 -6.52
CA ASP A 129 -19.38 10.41 -6.08
C ASP A 129 -20.05 9.82 -4.82
N TRP A 130 -20.23 8.50 -4.76
CA TRP A 130 -20.70 7.79 -3.57
C TRP A 130 -19.71 7.92 -2.39
N TRP A 131 -18.39 7.81 -2.70
CA TRP A 131 -17.36 7.91 -1.68
C TRP A 131 -17.32 9.28 -1.03
N VAL A 132 -17.40 10.33 -1.85
CA VAL A 132 -17.41 11.73 -1.38
C VAL A 132 -18.68 12.05 -0.60
N GLU A 133 -19.83 11.54 -1.02
CA GLU A 133 -21.09 11.68 -0.29
C GLU A 133 -21.00 11.08 1.12
N LYS A 134 -20.38 9.90 1.24
CA LYS A 134 -20.27 9.17 2.50
C LYS A 134 -19.18 9.67 3.43
N TYR A 135 -18.00 9.96 2.90
CA TYR A 135 -16.78 10.24 3.70
C TYR A 135 -16.28 11.68 3.57
N GLY A 136 -16.86 12.47 2.68
CA GLY A 136 -16.42 13.83 2.40
C GLY A 136 -15.31 13.93 1.37
N ARG A 137 -15.11 15.15 0.86
CA ARG A 137 -14.03 15.49 -0.09
C ARG A 137 -12.84 16.10 0.66
N ASN A 138 -12.07 15.29 1.35
CA ASN A 138 -10.93 15.73 2.15
C ASN A 138 -9.81 14.67 2.13
N LEU A 139 -8.62 15.03 2.62
CA LEU A 139 -7.47 14.12 2.63
C LEU A 139 -7.74 12.87 3.46
N GLN A 140 -8.40 13.00 4.61
CA GLN A 140 -8.66 11.87 5.50
C GLN A 140 -9.56 10.79 4.86
N ALA A 141 -10.45 11.18 3.94
CA ALA A 141 -11.33 10.24 3.23
C ALA A 141 -10.58 9.33 2.22
N PHE A 142 -9.46 9.80 1.67
CA PHE A 142 -8.71 9.08 0.64
C PHE A 142 -7.32 8.63 1.09
N TRP A 143 -6.65 9.40 1.94
CA TRP A 143 -5.31 9.13 2.47
C TRP A 143 -5.30 9.29 3.99
N PRO A 144 -5.99 8.41 4.73
CA PRO A 144 -6.13 8.53 6.16
C PRO A 144 -4.79 8.38 6.88
N VAL A 145 -4.65 9.17 7.94
CA VAL A 145 -3.51 9.12 8.87
C VAL A 145 -4.05 9.00 10.28
N VAL A 146 -3.41 8.16 11.09
CA VAL A 146 -3.75 7.99 12.51
C VAL A 146 -2.60 8.42 13.40
N ASP A 147 -2.92 9.16 14.44
CA ASP A 147 -1.97 9.57 15.48
C ASP A 147 -1.77 8.46 16.50
N THR A 148 -0.52 8.14 16.80
CA THR A 148 -0.14 7.07 17.73
C THR A 148 1.07 7.47 18.57
N GLU A 149 1.35 6.70 19.62
CA GLU A 149 2.55 6.89 20.46
C GLU A 149 3.88 6.60 19.75
N ILE A 150 3.85 5.99 18.55
CA ILE A 150 5.05 5.76 17.71
C ILE A 150 5.12 6.70 16.49
N GLY A 151 4.32 7.77 16.48
CA GLY A 151 4.21 8.73 15.41
C GLY A 151 2.91 8.61 14.61
N ARG A 152 2.75 9.46 13.60
CA ARG A 152 1.59 9.50 12.72
C ARG A 152 1.76 8.52 11.56
N LEU A 153 0.92 7.49 11.55
CA LEU A 153 1.03 6.38 10.60
C LEU A 153 0.05 6.54 9.43
N GLY A 154 0.54 6.32 8.21
CA GLY A 154 -0.25 6.27 6.99
C GLY A 154 0.08 5.04 6.14
N ILE A 155 -0.75 4.76 5.14
CA ILE A 155 -0.62 3.60 4.26
C ILE A 155 -0.63 4.05 2.80
N MET A 156 0.32 3.52 2.03
CA MET A 156 0.47 3.71 0.59
C MET A 156 0.87 2.35 -0.02
N MET A 157 -0.09 1.61 -0.56
CA MET A 157 0.16 0.23 -0.99
C MET A 157 0.71 0.14 -2.42
N ALA A 158 1.75 -0.67 -2.60
CA ALA A 158 2.28 -1.12 -3.89
C ALA A 158 2.34 -0.02 -4.96
N ASN A 159 1.44 -0.13 -5.95
CA ASN A 159 1.34 0.80 -7.08
C ASN A 159 1.03 2.26 -6.68
N GLU A 160 0.45 2.50 -5.52
CA GLU A 160 0.22 3.87 -5.04
C GLU A 160 1.53 4.64 -4.90
N GLY A 161 2.62 3.96 -4.50
CA GLY A 161 3.95 4.56 -4.43
C GLY A 161 4.54 4.95 -5.78
N SER A 162 3.98 4.52 -6.90
CA SER A 162 4.37 4.97 -8.23
C SER A 162 3.92 6.41 -8.53
N TYR A 163 2.91 6.89 -7.81
CA TYR A 163 2.36 8.24 -7.93
C TYR A 163 2.86 9.13 -6.80
N PRO A 164 3.64 10.17 -7.10
CA PRO A 164 4.13 11.13 -6.08
C PRO A 164 3.01 11.73 -5.23
N GLU A 165 1.84 11.90 -5.81
CA GLU A 165 0.66 12.51 -5.21
C GLU A 165 0.18 11.75 -3.97
N ASN A 166 0.27 10.42 -3.96
CA ASN A 166 -0.20 9.62 -2.82
C ASN A 166 0.67 9.86 -1.58
N ALA A 167 2.00 9.86 -1.74
CA ALA A 167 2.89 10.19 -0.64
C ALA A 167 2.76 11.66 -0.20
N ARG A 168 2.57 12.56 -1.15
CA ARG A 168 2.35 13.98 -0.89
C ARG A 168 1.06 14.21 -0.11
N ALA A 169 -0.01 13.54 -0.48
CA ALA A 169 -1.29 13.63 0.21
C ALA A 169 -1.20 13.12 1.66
N LEU A 170 -0.54 11.97 1.88
CA LEU A 170 -0.28 11.44 3.22
C LEU A 170 0.55 12.41 4.06
N ALA A 171 1.62 12.98 3.48
CA ALA A 171 2.46 13.95 4.18
C ALA A 171 1.70 15.24 4.53
N LEU A 172 0.86 15.76 3.62
CA LEU A 172 -0.01 16.91 3.86
C LEU A 172 -1.10 16.60 4.88
N ASN A 173 -1.49 15.34 5.03
CA ASN A 173 -2.38 14.87 6.10
C ASN A 173 -1.63 14.55 7.41
N GLY A 174 -0.32 14.81 7.45
CA GLY A 174 0.53 14.77 8.63
C GLY A 174 1.25 13.46 8.89
N ALA A 175 1.30 12.52 7.94
CA ALA A 175 2.02 11.27 8.10
C ALA A 175 3.51 11.49 8.42
N GLU A 176 4.05 10.68 9.33
CA GLU A 176 5.46 10.63 9.71
C GLU A 176 6.09 9.30 9.27
N VAL A 177 5.33 8.22 9.35
CA VAL A 177 5.72 6.90 8.86
C VAL A 177 4.66 6.40 7.89
N VAL A 178 5.10 6.02 6.71
CA VAL A 178 4.23 5.48 5.66
C VAL A 178 4.62 4.04 5.36
N TYR A 179 3.65 3.14 5.48
CA TYR A 179 3.78 1.77 5.02
C TYR A 179 3.61 1.72 3.50
N ARG A 180 4.53 1.06 2.79
CA ARG A 180 4.45 0.80 1.36
C ARG A 180 4.73 -0.67 1.09
N ALA A 181 3.69 -1.49 1.04
CA ALA A 181 3.84 -2.91 0.78
C ALA A 181 4.01 -3.22 -0.70
N SER A 182 4.66 -4.29 -0.92
CA SER A 182 4.88 -5.13 -2.10
C SER A 182 4.93 -4.44 -3.47
N TYR A 183 5.90 -4.86 -4.25
CA TYR A 183 5.95 -4.55 -5.67
C TYR A 183 6.46 -5.78 -6.43
N PRO A 184 5.79 -6.20 -7.53
CA PRO A 184 6.15 -7.43 -8.23
C PRO A 184 7.48 -7.29 -8.97
N HIS A 185 8.14 -8.42 -9.18
CA HIS A 185 9.18 -8.55 -10.18
C HIS A 185 8.58 -8.39 -11.60
N PRO A 186 9.18 -7.69 -12.58
CA PRO A 186 10.58 -7.24 -12.60
C PRO A 186 10.85 -5.87 -11.96
N ALA A 187 9.85 -5.17 -11.46
CA ALA A 187 10.04 -3.83 -10.91
C ALA A 187 10.98 -3.80 -9.69
N THR A 188 11.03 -4.88 -8.91
CA THR A 188 12.00 -5.03 -7.82
C THR A 188 13.41 -5.26 -8.37
N GLY A 189 13.55 -6.05 -9.44
CA GLY A 189 14.84 -6.37 -10.05
C GLY A 189 15.51 -5.18 -10.76
N ASN A 190 14.75 -4.23 -11.28
CA ASN A 190 15.26 -3.00 -11.90
C ASN A 190 15.30 -1.80 -10.94
N GLU A 191 15.22 -2.05 -9.64
CA GLU A 191 15.28 -1.05 -8.56
C GLU A 191 14.12 -0.04 -8.51
N MET A 192 13.11 -0.17 -9.35
CA MET A 192 11.98 0.77 -9.40
C MET A 192 11.31 0.93 -8.03
N PHE A 193 11.11 -0.17 -7.30
CA PHE A 193 10.52 -0.17 -5.97
C PHE A 193 11.35 0.64 -4.96
N GLU A 194 12.67 0.47 -4.97
CA GLU A 194 13.59 1.21 -4.11
C GLU A 194 13.66 2.68 -4.51
N ILE A 195 13.89 2.98 -5.80
CA ILE A 195 14.00 4.36 -6.32
C ILE A 195 12.76 5.17 -5.94
N GLN A 196 11.57 4.64 -6.22
CA GLN A 196 10.32 5.30 -5.88
C GLN A 196 10.17 5.49 -4.37
N SER A 197 10.44 4.46 -3.56
CA SER A 197 10.28 4.55 -2.09
C SER A 197 11.22 5.58 -1.48
N ARG A 198 12.48 5.63 -1.95
CA ARG A 198 13.46 6.64 -1.51
C ARG A 198 13.03 8.05 -1.90
N ALA A 199 12.53 8.23 -3.12
CA ALA A 199 11.98 9.51 -3.56
C ALA A 199 10.78 9.93 -2.70
N ARG A 200 9.83 9.02 -2.41
CA ARG A 200 8.66 9.35 -1.57
C ARG A 200 9.06 9.76 -0.15
N ALA A 201 10.06 9.09 0.43
CA ALA A 201 10.59 9.47 1.74
C ALA A 201 11.25 10.86 1.72
N LEU A 202 12.15 11.07 0.76
CA LEU A 202 12.91 12.34 0.62
C LEU A 202 12.01 13.53 0.30
N ASP A 203 11.17 13.42 -0.73
CA ASP A 203 10.32 14.51 -1.23
C ASP A 203 9.28 14.99 -0.20
N ASN A 204 8.97 14.15 0.79
CA ASN A 204 7.89 14.36 1.74
C ASN A 204 8.37 14.41 3.20
N ASN A 205 9.68 14.30 3.43
CA ASN A 205 10.28 14.26 4.76
C ASN A 205 9.52 13.32 5.72
N LEU A 206 9.44 12.03 5.35
CA LEU A 206 8.79 10.98 6.13
C LEU A 206 9.58 9.67 6.05
N TYR A 207 9.32 8.75 6.96
CA TYR A 207 9.82 7.39 6.89
C TYR A 207 8.97 6.54 5.97
N VAL A 208 9.60 5.62 5.22
CA VAL A 208 8.91 4.57 4.46
C VAL A 208 9.32 3.21 5.00
N VAL A 209 8.34 2.42 5.42
CA VAL A 209 8.49 1.01 5.80
C VAL A 209 7.93 0.17 4.66
N ALA A 210 8.80 -0.55 3.96
CA ALA A 210 8.48 -1.18 2.70
C ALA A 210 8.72 -2.71 2.74
N PRO A 211 7.83 -3.48 3.39
CA PRO A 211 7.87 -4.93 3.31
C PRO A 211 7.48 -5.39 1.90
N ASN A 212 8.25 -6.32 1.32
CA ASN A 212 7.96 -6.91 0.03
C ASN A 212 7.85 -8.42 0.13
N MET A 213 6.93 -9.00 -0.66
CA MET A 213 6.85 -10.45 -0.80
C MET A 213 8.13 -11.03 -1.41
N GLY A 214 8.51 -12.20 -0.99
CA GLY A 214 9.52 -13.02 -1.65
C GLY A 214 8.89 -13.89 -2.73
N THR A 215 8.75 -15.16 -2.43
CA THR A 215 8.17 -16.16 -3.33
C THR A 215 6.65 -16.26 -3.15
N TYR A 216 5.93 -16.37 -4.24
CA TYR A 216 4.48 -16.57 -4.26
C TYR A 216 4.12 -17.93 -4.84
N TYR A 217 3.23 -18.64 -4.15
CA TYR A 217 2.64 -19.92 -4.59
C TYR A 217 1.13 -19.72 -4.77
N LEU A 218 0.59 -20.19 -5.88
CA LEU A 218 -0.84 -20.01 -6.20
C LEU A 218 -1.72 -20.76 -5.20
N PHE A 219 -1.30 -21.99 -4.84
CA PHE A 219 -1.99 -22.81 -3.84
C PHE A 219 -1.01 -23.30 -2.77
N PRO A 220 -1.49 -23.56 -1.54
CA PRO A 220 -0.62 -23.96 -0.42
C PRO A 220 0.16 -25.26 -0.64
N GLU A 221 -0.39 -26.19 -1.44
CA GLU A 221 0.21 -27.48 -1.76
C GLU A 221 1.27 -27.44 -2.86
N GLU A 222 1.40 -26.33 -3.58
CA GLU A 222 2.38 -26.21 -4.65
C GLU A 222 3.80 -26.04 -4.10
N THR A 223 4.75 -26.70 -4.76
CA THR A 223 6.19 -26.60 -4.47
C THR A 223 6.92 -25.71 -5.46
N THR A 224 6.28 -25.34 -6.56
CA THR A 224 6.84 -24.48 -7.60
C THR A 224 6.16 -23.11 -7.57
N PRO A 225 6.90 -22.03 -7.37
CA PRO A 225 6.33 -20.68 -7.42
C PRO A 225 5.94 -20.31 -8.85
N ILE A 226 4.82 -19.61 -9.00
CA ILE A 226 4.39 -19.05 -10.30
C ILE A 226 4.93 -17.64 -10.53
N ASP A 227 5.32 -16.95 -9.46
CA ASP A 227 5.92 -15.62 -9.50
C ASP A 227 6.82 -15.40 -8.28
N THR A 228 7.77 -14.48 -8.41
CA THR A 228 8.56 -13.96 -7.31
C THR A 228 8.49 -12.45 -7.28
N PHE A 229 8.21 -11.89 -6.10
CA PHE A 229 8.25 -10.45 -5.89
C PHE A 229 9.67 -9.94 -5.66
N GLY A 230 10.62 -10.84 -5.50
CA GLY A 230 12.04 -10.53 -5.37
C GLY A 230 12.47 -10.12 -3.97
N GLY A 231 11.59 -10.10 -2.98
CA GLY A 231 11.91 -9.69 -1.60
C GLY A 231 12.44 -8.26 -1.54
N ARG A 232 13.66 -8.08 -0.96
CA ARG A 232 14.31 -6.78 -0.81
C ARG A 232 13.45 -5.78 -0.02
N SER A 233 12.86 -6.23 1.09
CA SER A 233 12.20 -5.34 2.05
C SER A 233 13.18 -4.34 2.62
N PHE A 234 12.75 -3.11 2.86
CA PHE A 234 13.63 -2.06 3.38
C PHE A 234 12.87 -1.04 4.24
N ILE A 235 13.63 -0.29 5.04
CA ILE A 235 13.17 0.87 5.80
C ILE A 235 14.00 2.07 5.34
N ILE A 236 13.35 3.18 5.05
CA ILE A 236 13.96 4.40 4.54
C ILE A 236 13.62 5.56 5.48
N ASN A 237 14.63 6.38 5.80
CA ASN A 237 14.43 7.57 6.61
C ASN A 237 14.00 8.79 5.75
N TYR A 238 13.64 9.87 6.42
CA TYR A 238 13.16 11.11 5.83
C TYR A 238 14.20 11.86 4.95
N LYS A 239 15.45 11.37 4.88
CA LYS A 239 16.50 11.83 3.96
C LYS A 239 16.69 10.91 2.76
N GLY A 240 15.80 9.93 2.56
CA GLY A 240 15.89 8.96 1.48
C GLY A 240 16.98 7.91 1.66
N GLN A 241 17.55 7.77 2.86
CA GLN A 241 18.59 6.79 3.17
C GLN A 241 17.96 5.49 3.66
N ILE A 242 18.47 4.36 3.20
CA ILE A 242 18.06 3.04 3.66
C ILE A 242 18.69 2.80 5.02
N VAL A 243 17.87 2.60 6.05
CA VAL A 243 18.29 2.33 7.43
C VAL A 243 18.14 0.87 7.84
N GLY A 244 17.51 0.08 7.00
CA GLY A 244 17.41 -1.38 7.12
C GLY A 244 17.06 -1.97 5.77
N ARG A 245 17.73 -3.04 5.33
CA ARG A 245 17.46 -3.73 4.07
C ARG A 245 17.68 -5.22 4.19
N GLN A 246 16.81 -5.96 3.56
CA GLN A 246 16.99 -7.39 3.33
C GLN A 246 17.45 -7.59 1.88
N ASP A 247 18.64 -8.13 1.71
CA ASP A 247 19.28 -8.26 0.40
C ASP A 247 18.96 -9.57 -0.34
N TYR A 248 18.34 -10.54 0.34
CA TYR A 248 17.97 -11.82 -0.26
C TYR A 248 16.66 -11.70 -1.04
N GLY A 249 16.64 -12.28 -2.26
CA GLY A 249 15.52 -12.13 -3.18
C GLY A 249 14.28 -12.95 -2.84
N ALA A 250 14.41 -14.13 -2.26
CA ALA A 250 13.32 -15.07 -2.05
C ALA A 250 13.35 -15.67 -0.64
N GLY A 251 12.23 -16.28 -0.26
CA GLY A 251 12.06 -16.92 1.04
C GLY A 251 11.43 -16.02 2.09
N SER A 252 11.01 -16.64 3.19
CA SER A 252 10.47 -15.94 4.36
C SER A 252 11.61 -15.39 5.19
N THR A 253 11.69 -14.07 5.31
CA THR A 253 12.71 -13.38 6.07
C THR A 253 12.16 -12.06 6.60
N TYR A 254 12.98 -11.30 7.30
CA TYR A 254 12.59 -10.02 7.86
C TYR A 254 13.72 -9.00 7.75
N VAL A 255 13.38 -7.74 7.96
CA VAL A 255 14.32 -6.64 8.15
C VAL A 255 13.87 -5.81 9.35
N GLY A 256 14.83 -5.44 10.18
CA GLY A 256 14.64 -4.48 11.26
C GLY A 256 15.37 -3.17 10.98
N GLY A 257 14.92 -2.09 11.60
CA GLY A 257 15.58 -0.79 11.53
C GLY A 257 14.98 0.20 12.51
N VAL A 258 15.76 1.20 12.87
CA VAL A 258 15.33 2.25 13.81
C VAL A 258 14.59 3.35 13.05
N VAL A 259 13.42 3.72 13.60
CA VAL A 259 12.62 4.88 13.18
C VAL A 259 12.66 5.88 14.32
N ASP A 260 13.37 6.99 14.14
CA ASP A 260 13.51 8.07 15.12
C ASP A 260 12.54 9.22 14.74
N ILE A 261 11.39 9.22 15.38
CA ILE A 261 10.33 10.22 15.13
C ILE A 261 10.73 11.60 15.65
N GLU A 262 11.46 11.67 16.76
CA GLU A 262 11.89 12.96 17.30
C GLU A 262 12.95 13.62 16.41
N ALA A 263 13.88 12.84 15.84
CA ALA A 263 14.82 13.34 14.86
C ALA A 263 14.11 13.86 13.58
N LEU A 264 13.05 13.16 13.12
CA LEU A 264 12.23 13.64 12.02
C LEU A 264 11.54 14.97 12.36
N ARG A 265 10.92 15.07 13.54
CA ARG A 265 10.22 16.28 14.00
C ARG A 265 11.16 17.45 14.15
N ASP A 266 12.35 17.21 14.71
CA ASP A 266 13.41 18.23 14.80
C ASP A 266 13.85 18.71 13.42
N HIS A 267 14.07 17.79 12.48
CA HIS A 267 14.38 18.11 11.10
C HIS A 267 13.28 18.97 10.45
N ARG A 268 12.01 18.57 10.58
CA ARG A 268 10.87 19.36 10.04
C ARG A 268 10.78 20.77 10.65
N ALA A 269 11.16 20.92 11.92
CA ALA A 269 11.09 22.20 12.63
C ALA A 269 12.26 23.13 12.30
N ARG A 270 13.44 22.60 11.99
CA ARG A 270 14.67 23.40 11.92
C ARG A 270 15.35 23.43 10.57
N ALA A 271 15.18 22.41 9.74
CA ALA A 271 15.85 22.34 8.44
C ALA A 271 15.36 23.44 7.50
N GLN A 272 16.29 24.27 7.02
CA GLN A 272 15.98 25.35 6.09
C GLN A 272 16.11 24.92 4.64
N TRP A 273 16.97 23.97 4.37
CA TRP A 273 17.37 23.57 3.03
C TRP A 273 16.65 22.30 2.56
N ASP A 274 16.74 21.19 3.19
CA ASP A 274 16.16 19.91 2.72
C ASP A 274 14.77 19.56 3.32
N ASN A 275 14.00 20.60 3.64
CA ASN A 275 12.59 20.49 4.06
C ASN A 275 11.68 21.05 2.96
N TRP A 276 11.39 20.22 1.96
CA TRP A 276 10.67 20.62 0.75
C TRP A 276 9.21 20.98 0.98
N MET A 277 8.59 20.40 2.01
CA MET A 277 7.16 20.61 2.29
C MET A 277 6.79 22.05 2.61
N LYS A 278 7.67 22.81 3.28
CA LYS A 278 7.42 24.20 3.65
C LYS A 278 7.35 25.17 2.46
N ASP A 279 7.91 24.75 1.32
CA ASP A 279 8.07 25.63 0.14
C ASP A 279 7.14 25.25 -1.01
N LEU A 280 6.10 24.45 -0.76
CA LEU A 280 5.15 24.03 -1.79
C LEU A 280 4.38 25.23 -2.38
N ARG A 281 4.40 25.35 -3.70
CA ARG A 281 3.65 26.35 -4.48
C ARG A 281 2.33 25.74 -4.95
N THR A 282 1.43 25.52 -4.00
CA THR A 282 0.19 24.74 -4.20
C THR A 282 -0.69 25.31 -5.33
N GLU A 283 -0.76 26.63 -5.45
CA GLU A 283 -1.55 27.31 -6.49
C GLU A 283 -1.03 26.99 -7.91
N LEU A 284 0.29 26.84 -8.08
CA LEU A 284 0.88 26.46 -9.36
C LEU A 284 0.62 24.98 -9.64
N TYR A 285 0.69 24.13 -8.62
CA TYR A 285 0.51 22.69 -8.81
C TYR A 285 -0.94 22.32 -9.12
N GLN A 286 -1.93 23.12 -8.74
CA GLN A 286 -3.32 22.91 -9.12
C GLN A 286 -3.51 22.87 -10.64
N LEU A 287 -2.73 23.65 -11.39
CA LEU A 287 -2.77 23.69 -12.86
C LEU A 287 -2.48 22.32 -13.48
N LEU A 288 -1.66 21.47 -12.82
CA LEU A 288 -1.30 20.14 -13.32
C LEU A 288 -2.51 19.21 -13.39
N TYR A 289 -3.50 19.41 -12.53
CA TYR A 289 -4.61 18.49 -12.29
C TYR A 289 -5.97 19.05 -12.71
N GLU A 290 -6.03 20.18 -13.39
CA GLU A 290 -7.29 20.79 -13.85
C GLU A 290 -8.07 19.89 -14.81
N LYS A 291 -7.35 19.18 -15.68
CA LYS A 291 -7.97 18.31 -16.70
C LYS A 291 -7.86 16.85 -16.29
N PRO A 292 -8.98 16.18 -15.97
CA PRO A 292 -8.94 14.80 -15.53
C PRO A 292 -8.42 13.89 -16.65
N ILE A 293 -7.61 12.89 -16.28
CA ILE A 293 -7.08 11.87 -17.20
C ILE A 293 -7.88 10.59 -17.06
N TYR A 294 -8.00 10.07 -15.84
CA TYR A 294 -8.69 8.82 -15.56
C TYR A 294 -10.19 9.06 -15.29
N PRO A 295 -11.10 8.21 -15.82
CA PRO A 295 -12.53 8.39 -15.64
C PRO A 295 -12.95 8.08 -14.19
N LYS A 296 -13.53 9.05 -13.50
CA LYS A 296 -14.15 8.80 -12.20
C LYS A 296 -15.43 7.95 -12.32
N ASN A 297 -15.80 7.27 -11.25
CA ASN A 297 -17.05 6.46 -11.16
C ASN A 297 -17.09 5.27 -12.14
N LEU A 298 -15.92 4.73 -12.51
CA LEU A 298 -15.82 3.67 -13.51
C LEU A 298 -16.69 2.46 -13.14
N TYR A 299 -16.81 2.14 -11.86
CA TYR A 299 -17.54 1.00 -11.33
C TYR A 299 -18.74 1.35 -10.41
N LEU A 300 -19.17 2.61 -10.42
CA LEU A 300 -20.30 3.02 -9.59
C LEU A 300 -21.61 2.31 -9.99
N LYS A 301 -21.85 2.16 -11.30
CA LYS A 301 -23.09 1.59 -11.86
C LYS A 301 -22.90 0.25 -12.59
N ARG A 302 -21.70 -0.27 -12.66
CA ARG A 302 -21.40 -1.52 -13.35
C ARG A 302 -20.39 -2.36 -12.57
N ALA A 303 -20.36 -3.66 -12.84
CA ALA A 303 -19.34 -4.56 -12.31
C ALA A 303 -17.94 -4.23 -12.85
N PRO A 304 -16.87 -4.48 -12.10
CA PRO A 304 -15.50 -4.41 -12.60
C PRO A 304 -15.27 -5.31 -13.81
N MET A 305 -14.42 -4.80 -14.72
CA MET A 305 -14.10 -5.45 -15.98
C MET A 305 -13.02 -6.50 -15.77
N LYS A 306 -13.08 -7.57 -16.59
CA LYS A 306 -11.99 -8.53 -16.76
C LYS A 306 -10.77 -7.88 -17.42
N HIS A 307 -9.58 -8.46 -17.27
CA HIS A 307 -8.30 -7.93 -17.77
C HIS A 307 -8.36 -7.51 -19.26
N LYS A 308 -8.91 -8.39 -20.13
CA LYS A 308 -8.99 -8.10 -21.57
C LYS A 308 -9.90 -6.89 -21.85
N GLU A 309 -11.06 -6.86 -21.23
CA GLU A 309 -12.02 -5.78 -21.42
C GLU A 309 -11.46 -4.43 -20.93
N TYR A 310 -10.79 -4.42 -19.80
CA TYR A 310 -10.16 -3.22 -19.24
C TYR A 310 -9.06 -2.68 -20.17
N ARG A 311 -8.20 -3.55 -20.72
CA ARG A 311 -7.18 -3.14 -21.70
C ARG A 311 -7.80 -2.45 -22.92
N GLU A 312 -8.87 -3.03 -23.46
CA GLU A 312 -9.51 -2.50 -24.66
C GLU A 312 -10.26 -1.18 -24.40
N LYS A 313 -11.03 -1.11 -23.33
CA LYS A 313 -11.95 0.00 -23.06
C LYS A 313 -11.32 1.15 -22.28
N VAL A 314 -10.37 0.88 -21.38
CA VAL A 314 -9.78 1.89 -20.50
C VAL A 314 -8.36 2.25 -20.94
N ILE A 315 -7.43 1.32 -20.94
CA ILE A 315 -6.01 1.62 -21.21
C ILE A 315 -5.83 2.27 -22.59
N LYS A 316 -6.39 1.67 -23.65
CA LYS A 316 -6.29 2.23 -25.00
C LYS A 316 -6.89 3.64 -25.12
N ARG A 317 -7.99 3.88 -24.38
CA ARG A 317 -8.60 5.22 -24.33
C ARG A 317 -7.69 6.23 -23.65
N GLN A 318 -7.07 5.87 -22.52
CA GLN A 318 -6.18 6.77 -21.79
C GLN A 318 -4.93 7.10 -22.59
N ILE A 319 -4.32 6.12 -23.23
CA ILE A 319 -3.18 6.35 -24.15
C ILE A 319 -3.59 7.30 -25.29
N ARG A 320 -4.74 7.05 -25.91
CA ARG A 320 -5.26 7.94 -26.97
C ARG A 320 -5.47 9.37 -26.46
N LEU A 321 -6.07 9.52 -25.27
CA LEU A 321 -6.28 10.83 -24.64
C LEU A 321 -4.98 11.62 -24.47
N MET A 322 -3.88 10.95 -24.09
CA MET A 322 -2.58 11.60 -23.91
C MET A 322 -2.02 12.10 -25.26
N HIS A 323 -2.21 11.34 -26.34
CA HIS A 323 -1.85 11.78 -27.70
C HIS A 323 -2.75 12.91 -28.21
N ASP A 324 -4.06 12.79 -28.03
CA ASP A 324 -5.02 13.78 -28.53
C ASP A 324 -4.87 15.15 -27.83
N ARG A 325 -4.40 15.13 -26.59
CA ARG A 325 -4.05 16.36 -25.83
C ARG A 325 -2.65 16.89 -26.14
N GLY A 326 -1.88 16.24 -27.00
CA GLY A 326 -0.51 16.64 -27.32
C GLY A 326 0.49 16.45 -26.19
N ILE A 327 0.12 15.68 -25.15
CA ILE A 327 1.02 15.38 -24.01
C ILE A 327 2.08 14.36 -24.45
N TRP A 328 1.69 13.39 -25.26
CA TRP A 328 2.59 12.38 -25.82
C TRP A 328 2.64 12.47 -27.35
N VAL A 329 3.82 12.26 -27.88
CA VAL A 329 4.03 12.13 -29.35
C VAL A 329 3.77 10.68 -29.74
N LYS A 330 3.03 10.48 -30.83
CA LYS A 330 2.80 9.13 -31.38
C LYS A 330 4.12 8.54 -31.90
N PRO A 331 4.37 7.24 -31.69
CA PRO A 331 5.51 6.60 -32.32
C PRO A 331 5.43 6.74 -33.84
N ALA A 332 6.58 6.80 -34.48
CA ALA A 332 6.66 6.92 -35.95
C ALA A 332 6.18 5.65 -36.69
N ARG A 333 6.01 4.53 -35.98
CA ARG A 333 5.49 3.24 -36.48
C ARG A 333 4.65 2.55 -35.38
#